data_1fc08f8491c09868c825c9711beee12e
#
_entry.id   1fc08f8491c09868c825c9711beee12e
#
_cell.length_a   1.000
_cell.length_b   1.000
_cell.length_c   1.000
_cell.angle_alpha   90.00
_cell.angle_beta   90.00
_cell.angle_gamma   90.00
#
_symmetry.space_group_name_H-M   'P 1'
#
loop_
_entity.id
_entity.type
_entity.pdbx_description
1 polymer ?
#
loop_
_entity_poly.entity_id
_entity_poly.type
_entity_poly.pdbx_seq_one_letter_code
_entity_poly.pdbx_strand_id
1 'polypeptide(L)'
;FHKIRLVLCPFLARGSWARVSENVHSIGMRYKPPRSDVHAPDLFIPLCSYWTYVLLCCFRQSFIFSNFTPDSVAKHAWWASLAWFCHWLFIVISLRSCGAGNTASSLDILSYTGYTFLLASCGLFGKSIKGWFGWISIAWGSLVGSIFIVKTMKRVTFSEARNRANQNNSGSGYNSTGGYTQSKGANYVFLVAACAQLPLQLFLISRV
;
A
#
# COMPACT_ATOMS: atom_id res chain seq x y z
N PHE A 1 -8.00 -11.38 -9.23
CA PHE A 1 -9.02 -10.31 -9.38
C PHE A 1 -9.51 -9.76 -8.03
N HIS A 2 -9.69 -10.58 -6.99
CA HIS A 2 -10.19 -10.11 -5.68
C HIS A 2 -9.28 -9.05 -5.02
N LYS A 3 -7.95 -9.21 -5.07
CA LYS A 3 -7.00 -8.22 -4.52
C LYS A 3 -7.07 -6.88 -5.26
N ILE A 4 -7.15 -6.91 -6.59
CA ILE A 4 -7.26 -5.68 -7.40
C ILE A 4 -8.56 -4.93 -7.07
N ARG A 5 -9.68 -5.65 -6.95
CA ARG A 5 -10.96 -5.07 -6.51
C ARG A 5 -10.87 -4.45 -5.12
N LEU A 6 -10.15 -5.09 -4.20
CA LEU A 6 -9.94 -4.58 -2.85
C LEU A 6 -9.16 -3.25 -2.85
N VAL A 7 -8.17 -3.12 -3.74
CA VAL A 7 -7.36 -1.90 -3.87
C VAL A 7 -8.14 -0.79 -4.55
N LEU A 8 -8.89 -1.08 -5.62
CA LEU A 8 -9.65 -0.08 -6.38
C LEU A 8 -10.94 0.38 -5.66
N CYS A 9 -11.54 -0.50 -4.86
CA CYS A 9 -12.79 -0.23 -4.17
C CYS A 9 -12.74 -0.71 -2.71
N PRO A 10 -11.90 -0.11 -1.84
CA PRO A 10 -11.75 -0.52 -0.45
C PRO A 10 -13.03 -0.32 0.39
N PHE A 11 -14.00 0.43 -0.13
CA PHE A 11 -15.31 0.64 0.49
C PHE A 11 -16.24 -0.56 0.38
N LEU A 12 -16.12 -1.34 -0.73
CA LEU A 12 -16.96 -2.52 -0.97
C LEU A 12 -16.51 -3.74 -0.16
N ALA A 13 -15.32 -3.72 0.41
CA ALA A 13 -14.83 -4.80 1.26
C ALA A 13 -15.54 -4.74 2.63
N ARG A 14 -16.71 -5.39 2.71
CA ARG A 14 -17.44 -5.65 3.96
C ARG A 14 -16.79 -6.87 4.62
N GLY A 15 -16.14 -6.70 5.77
CA GLY A 15 -15.56 -7.81 6.51
C GLY A 15 -14.30 -7.43 7.27
N SER A 16 -13.76 -8.40 8.00
CA SER A 16 -12.52 -8.24 8.74
C SER A 16 -11.35 -8.13 7.76
N TRP A 17 -10.58 -7.07 7.90
CA TRP A 17 -9.31 -6.89 7.18
C TRP A 17 -8.16 -7.71 7.81
N ALA A 18 -8.47 -8.60 8.76
CA ALA A 18 -7.49 -9.45 9.41
C ALA A 18 -6.98 -10.55 8.47
N ARG A 19 -5.69 -10.89 8.58
CA ARG A 19 -5.12 -12.05 7.90
C ARG A 19 -5.68 -13.33 8.50
N VAL A 20 -5.94 -14.31 7.67
CA VAL A 20 -6.40 -15.62 8.12
C VAL A 20 -5.22 -16.39 8.68
N SER A 21 -5.29 -16.73 9.97
CA SER A 21 -4.32 -17.64 10.61
C SER A 21 -4.88 -19.05 10.67
N GLU A 22 -4.02 -20.02 10.51
CA GLU A 22 -4.33 -21.45 10.60
C GLU A 22 -3.50 -22.08 11.71
N ASN A 23 -4.16 -22.84 12.59
CA ASN A 23 -3.46 -23.61 13.61
C ASN A 23 -2.87 -24.86 12.98
N VAL A 24 -1.56 -24.90 12.86
CA VAL A 24 -0.84 -26.10 12.45
C VAL A 24 -0.40 -26.82 13.72
N HIS A 25 -0.94 -28.02 13.96
CA HIS A 25 -0.75 -28.82 15.18
C HIS A 25 0.71 -29.01 15.63
N SER A 26 1.69 -28.84 14.73
CA SER A 26 3.12 -29.05 15.04
C SER A 26 3.94 -27.78 15.21
N ILE A 27 3.48 -26.59 14.75
CA ILE A 27 4.31 -25.37 14.63
C ILE A 27 3.62 -24.12 15.24
N GLY A 28 2.38 -24.27 15.74
CA GLY A 28 1.61 -23.13 16.27
C GLY A 28 0.84 -22.35 15.20
N MET A 29 0.47 -21.09 15.49
CA MET A 29 -0.29 -20.25 14.56
C MET A 29 0.58 -19.77 13.40
N ARG A 30 0.23 -20.16 12.18
CA ARG A 30 0.86 -19.70 10.94
C ARG A 30 -0.15 -18.93 10.08
N TYR A 31 0.28 -17.83 9.46
CA TYR A 31 -0.55 -17.11 8.49
C TYR A 31 -0.63 -17.87 7.17
N LYS A 32 -1.84 -17.86 6.58
CA LYS A 32 -2.03 -18.45 5.24
C LYS A 32 -1.18 -17.73 4.18
N PRO A 33 -0.70 -18.47 3.15
CA PRO A 33 0.10 -17.90 2.07
C PRO A 33 -0.72 -16.89 1.25
N PRO A 34 -0.07 -15.95 0.51
CA PRO A 34 -0.73 -14.90 -0.29
C PRO A 34 -1.70 -15.40 -1.36
N ARG A 35 -1.59 -16.68 -1.74
CA ARG A 35 -2.47 -17.32 -2.72
C ARG A 35 -3.87 -17.61 -2.17
N SER A 36 -3.96 -17.93 -0.89
CA SER A 36 -5.21 -18.32 -0.22
C SER A 36 -5.81 -17.21 0.64
N ASP A 37 -5.02 -16.19 0.99
CA ASP A 37 -5.47 -15.02 1.75
C ASP A 37 -5.37 -13.74 0.91
N VAL A 38 -6.52 -13.13 0.63
CA VAL A 38 -6.62 -11.88 -0.15
C VAL A 38 -5.90 -10.73 0.53
N HIS A 39 -5.83 -10.74 1.85
CA HIS A 39 -5.22 -9.68 2.65
C HIS A 39 -3.71 -9.86 2.90
N ALA A 40 -3.15 -11.01 2.52
CA ALA A 40 -1.71 -11.23 2.64
C ALA A 40 -0.92 -10.34 1.68
N PRO A 41 0.23 -9.78 2.10
CA PRO A 41 1.08 -8.99 1.22
C PRO A 41 1.56 -9.85 0.04
N ASP A 42 1.54 -9.25 -1.14
CA ASP A 42 1.92 -9.89 -2.40
C ASP A 42 2.69 -8.87 -3.23
N LEU A 43 3.94 -9.16 -3.55
CA LEU A 43 4.80 -8.26 -4.30
C LEU A 43 4.58 -8.36 -5.82
N PHE A 44 3.94 -9.45 -6.28
CA PHE A 44 3.74 -9.69 -7.71
C PHE A 44 2.82 -8.63 -8.35
N ILE A 45 1.66 -8.37 -7.73
CA ILE A 45 0.71 -7.37 -8.24
C ILE A 45 1.30 -5.96 -8.26
N PRO A 46 1.96 -5.45 -7.19
CA PRO A 46 2.70 -4.19 -7.22
C PRO A 46 3.73 -4.09 -8.34
N LEU A 47 4.52 -5.14 -8.55
CA LEU A 47 5.54 -5.16 -9.59
C LEU A 47 4.92 -5.11 -11.00
N CYS A 48 3.88 -5.89 -11.25
CA CYS A 48 3.12 -5.81 -12.50
C CYS A 48 2.50 -4.42 -12.70
N SER A 49 1.95 -3.83 -11.65
CA SER A 49 1.38 -2.48 -11.70
C SER A 49 2.42 -1.40 -11.98
N TYR A 50 3.63 -1.54 -11.44
CA TYR A 50 4.75 -0.66 -11.71
C TYR A 50 5.13 -0.68 -13.20
N TRP A 51 5.31 -1.86 -13.78
CA TRP A 51 5.61 -1.98 -15.21
C TRP A 51 4.47 -1.49 -16.09
N THR A 52 3.23 -1.77 -15.72
CA THR A 52 2.05 -1.24 -16.41
C THR A 52 2.06 0.30 -16.40
N TYR A 53 2.39 0.91 -15.27
CA TYR A 53 2.52 2.36 -15.16
C TYR A 53 3.62 2.90 -16.11
N VAL A 54 4.82 2.31 -16.09
CA VAL A 54 5.93 2.75 -16.97
C VAL A 54 5.56 2.63 -18.45
N LEU A 55 4.93 1.51 -18.84
CA LEU A 55 4.47 1.32 -20.22
C LEU A 55 3.38 2.32 -20.62
N LEU A 56 2.44 2.63 -19.73
CA LEU A 56 1.42 3.66 -19.98
C LEU A 56 2.03 5.05 -20.12
N CYS A 57 3.06 5.39 -19.35
CA CYS A 57 3.81 6.65 -19.51
C CYS A 57 4.43 6.73 -20.90
N CYS A 58 5.11 5.68 -21.32
CA CYS A 58 5.76 5.61 -22.63
C CYS A 58 4.73 5.64 -23.77
N PHE A 59 3.64 4.90 -23.64
CA PHE A 59 2.54 4.91 -24.61
C PHE A 59 1.96 6.31 -24.77
N ARG A 60 1.67 6.99 -23.67
CA ARG A 60 1.15 8.34 -23.70
C ARG A 60 2.14 9.31 -24.35
N GLN A 61 3.41 9.21 -24.03
CA GLN A 61 4.47 10.04 -24.63
C GLN A 61 4.55 9.82 -26.14
N SER A 62 4.45 8.57 -26.61
CA SER A 62 4.45 8.23 -28.03
C SER A 62 3.22 8.76 -28.76
N PHE A 63 2.02 8.51 -28.24
CA PHE A 63 0.76 8.83 -28.94
C PHE A 63 0.35 10.29 -28.85
N ILE A 64 0.61 10.97 -27.72
CA ILE A 64 0.12 12.34 -27.51
C ILE A 64 1.20 13.35 -27.90
N PHE A 65 2.46 13.06 -27.61
CA PHE A 65 3.55 14.02 -27.83
C PHE A 65 4.44 13.67 -29.05
N SER A 66 4.25 12.52 -29.68
CA SER A 66 5.04 12.02 -30.83
C SER A 66 6.58 12.03 -30.61
N ASN A 67 7.01 12.03 -29.35
CA ASN A 67 8.41 12.17 -28.92
C ASN A 67 8.89 10.94 -28.17
N PHE A 68 8.61 9.76 -28.68
CA PHE A 68 9.11 8.54 -28.06
C PHE A 68 10.60 8.33 -28.35
N THR A 69 11.38 8.21 -27.31
CA THR A 69 12.77 7.76 -27.36
C THR A 69 12.93 6.56 -26.44
N PRO A 70 13.80 5.56 -26.81
CA PRO A 70 14.04 4.41 -25.93
C PRO A 70 14.51 4.80 -24.53
N ASP A 71 15.23 5.92 -24.42
CA ASP A 71 15.68 6.51 -23.15
C ASP A 71 14.52 6.96 -22.24
N SER A 72 13.35 7.24 -22.82
CA SER A 72 12.15 7.61 -22.06
C SER A 72 11.70 6.49 -21.11
N VAL A 73 11.85 5.23 -21.51
CA VAL A 73 11.51 4.08 -20.67
C VAL A 73 12.37 4.07 -19.40
N ALA A 74 13.67 4.24 -19.57
CA ALA A 74 14.61 4.29 -18.45
C ALA A 74 14.34 5.48 -17.54
N LYS A 75 14.04 6.66 -18.10
CA LYS A 75 13.68 7.86 -17.31
C LYS A 75 12.42 7.65 -16.49
N HIS A 76 11.34 7.13 -17.08
CA HIS A 76 10.09 6.88 -16.35
C HIS A 76 10.26 5.79 -15.29
N ALA A 77 11.00 4.71 -15.60
CA ALA A 77 11.32 3.67 -14.64
C ALA A 77 12.15 4.21 -13.46
N TRP A 78 13.17 5.03 -13.73
CA TRP A 78 13.99 5.64 -12.69
C TRP A 78 13.18 6.51 -11.73
N TRP A 79 12.36 7.44 -12.25
CA TRP A 79 11.56 8.32 -11.43
C TRP A 79 10.47 7.57 -10.65
N ALA A 80 9.87 6.55 -11.26
CA ALA A 80 8.90 5.69 -10.59
C ALA A 80 9.54 4.89 -9.45
N SER A 81 10.74 4.33 -9.67
CA SER A 81 11.49 3.60 -8.64
C SER A 81 11.87 4.51 -7.47
N LEU A 82 12.36 5.73 -7.78
CA LEU A 82 12.70 6.71 -6.76
C LEU A 82 11.48 7.11 -5.93
N ALA A 83 10.34 7.37 -6.58
CA ALA A 83 9.09 7.69 -5.90
C ALA A 83 8.61 6.54 -5.01
N TRP A 84 8.72 5.28 -5.48
CA TRP A 84 8.37 4.10 -4.69
C TRP A 84 9.27 3.95 -3.48
N PHE A 85 10.57 4.09 -3.66
CA PHE A 85 11.55 4.01 -2.57
C PHE A 85 11.32 5.11 -1.53
N CYS A 86 11.13 6.37 -1.94
CA CYS A 86 10.82 7.47 -1.04
C CYS A 86 9.52 7.25 -0.26
N HIS A 87 8.49 6.76 -0.93
CA HIS A 87 7.20 6.47 -0.30
C HIS A 87 7.32 5.31 0.71
N TRP A 88 8.01 4.22 0.35
CA TRP A 88 8.29 3.12 1.26
C TRP A 88 9.08 3.60 2.48
N LEU A 89 10.16 4.34 2.27
CA LEU A 89 11.00 4.87 3.34
C LEU A 89 10.21 5.78 4.29
N PHE A 90 9.37 6.66 3.72
CA PHE A 90 8.50 7.54 4.48
C PHE A 90 7.55 6.75 5.41
N ILE A 91 6.90 5.70 4.90
CA ILE A 91 6.02 4.85 5.72
C ILE A 91 6.80 4.10 6.80
N VAL A 92 7.98 3.54 6.46
CA VAL A 92 8.82 2.82 7.43
C VAL A 92 9.28 3.74 8.56
N ILE A 93 9.76 4.94 8.24
CA ILE A 93 10.19 5.93 9.24
C ILE A 93 9.00 6.34 10.11
N SER A 94 7.85 6.61 9.50
CA SER A 94 6.62 6.98 10.19
C SER A 94 6.16 5.92 11.18
N LEU A 95 6.19 4.64 10.80
CA LEU A 95 5.86 3.52 11.69
C LEU A 95 6.87 3.36 12.82
N ARG A 96 8.16 3.52 12.53
CA ARG A 96 9.21 3.46 13.55
C ARG A 96 9.09 4.57 14.58
N SER A 97 8.81 5.79 14.14
CA SER A 97 8.60 6.95 15.03
C SER A 97 7.43 6.76 15.98
N CYS A 98 6.44 5.95 15.62
CA CYS A 98 5.29 5.61 16.47
C CYS A 98 5.51 4.38 17.36
N GLY A 99 6.74 3.84 17.42
CA GLY A 99 7.03 2.64 18.20
C GLY A 99 6.49 1.34 17.58
N ALA A 100 5.91 1.41 16.40
CA ALA A 100 5.36 0.26 15.66
C ALA A 100 6.36 -0.34 14.64
N GLY A 101 7.60 0.13 14.64
CA GLY A 101 8.60 -0.20 13.61
C GLY A 101 9.01 -1.67 13.52
N ASN A 102 8.80 -2.44 14.58
CA ASN A 102 9.11 -3.87 14.60
C ASN A 102 7.88 -4.75 14.35
N THR A 103 6.72 -4.16 14.02
CA THR A 103 5.46 -4.88 13.90
C THR A 103 5.23 -5.45 12.51
N ALA A 104 5.87 -4.93 11.48
CA ALA A 104 5.71 -5.39 10.11
C ALA A 104 7.06 -5.66 9.44
N SER A 105 7.10 -6.66 8.58
CA SER A 105 8.24 -6.87 7.69
C SER A 105 8.38 -5.68 6.73
N SER A 106 9.60 -5.20 6.51
CA SER A 106 9.87 -4.13 5.55
C SER A 106 9.41 -4.48 4.13
N LEU A 107 9.43 -5.76 3.78
CA LEU A 107 8.95 -6.27 2.49
C LEU A 107 7.41 -6.19 2.38
N ASP A 108 6.69 -6.42 3.48
CA ASP A 108 5.25 -6.27 3.50
C ASP A 108 4.84 -4.82 3.25
N ILE A 109 5.55 -3.88 3.88
CA ILE A 109 5.34 -2.44 3.68
C ILE A 109 5.66 -2.04 2.24
N LEU A 110 6.75 -2.57 1.67
CA LEU A 110 7.12 -2.34 0.27
C LEU A 110 6.03 -2.82 -0.69
N SER A 111 5.45 -3.99 -0.42
CA SER A 111 4.34 -4.51 -1.20
C SER A 111 3.12 -3.58 -1.14
N TYR A 112 2.73 -3.13 0.05
CA TYR A 112 1.55 -2.26 0.22
C TYR A 112 1.74 -0.89 -0.42
N THR A 113 2.94 -0.30 -0.35
CA THR A 113 3.22 0.99 -1.01
C THR A 113 3.21 0.87 -2.54
N GLY A 114 3.58 -0.27 -3.08
CA GLY A 114 3.59 -0.51 -4.53
C GLY A 114 2.20 -0.55 -5.18
N TYR A 115 1.12 -0.81 -4.43
CA TYR A 115 -0.24 -0.74 -4.98
C TYR A 115 -0.63 0.69 -5.44
N THR A 116 0.12 1.71 -5.05
CA THR A 116 -0.04 3.07 -5.54
C THR A 116 0.10 3.16 -7.06
N PHE A 117 0.95 2.32 -7.67
CA PHE A 117 1.11 2.28 -9.13
C PHE A 117 -0.12 1.78 -9.87
N LEU A 118 -0.90 0.89 -9.27
CA LEU A 118 -2.18 0.47 -9.84
C LEU A 118 -3.13 1.67 -9.97
N LEU A 119 -3.21 2.48 -8.92
CA LEU A 119 -4.05 3.69 -8.90
C LEU A 119 -3.51 4.77 -9.84
N ALA A 120 -2.18 4.94 -9.89
CA ALA A 120 -1.53 5.86 -10.83
C ALA A 120 -1.76 5.46 -12.29
N SER A 121 -1.74 4.16 -12.61
CA SER A 121 -2.07 3.65 -13.94
C SER A 121 -3.51 3.98 -14.35
N CYS A 122 -4.47 3.80 -13.44
CA CYS A 122 -5.85 4.22 -13.67
C CYS A 122 -5.98 5.72 -13.88
N GLY A 123 -5.23 6.52 -13.12
CA GLY A 123 -5.18 7.98 -13.26
C GLY A 123 -4.62 8.44 -14.60
N LEU A 124 -3.53 7.82 -15.06
CA LEU A 124 -2.94 8.08 -16.38
C LEU A 124 -3.89 7.71 -17.53
N PHE A 125 -4.56 6.57 -17.40
CA PHE A 125 -5.56 6.16 -18.38
C PHE A 125 -6.70 7.18 -18.46
N GLY A 126 -7.22 7.63 -17.31
CA GLY A 126 -8.24 8.70 -17.27
C GLY A 126 -7.78 10.00 -17.91
N LYS A 127 -6.52 10.41 -17.67
CA LYS A 127 -5.91 11.61 -18.27
C LYS A 127 -5.74 11.49 -19.79
N SER A 128 -5.62 10.28 -20.32
CA SER A 128 -5.48 10.02 -21.76
C SER A 128 -6.82 10.14 -22.52
N ILE A 129 -7.95 9.97 -21.84
CA ILE A 129 -9.29 10.08 -22.46
C ILE A 129 -9.69 11.57 -22.60
N LYS A 130 -9.69 12.30 -21.50
CA LYS A 130 -9.97 13.77 -21.48
C LYS A 130 -9.24 14.42 -20.30
N GLY A 131 -8.73 15.65 -20.48
CA GLY A 131 -7.95 16.34 -19.46
C GLY A 131 -8.65 16.48 -18.09
N TRP A 132 -9.97 16.81 -18.06
CA TRP A 132 -10.72 16.92 -16.81
C TRP A 132 -11.01 15.59 -16.13
N PHE A 133 -11.19 14.51 -16.91
CA PHE A 133 -11.30 13.14 -16.39
C PHE A 133 -10.04 12.71 -15.65
N GLY A 134 -8.87 13.20 -16.09
CA GLY A 134 -7.60 12.98 -15.42
C GLY A 134 -7.61 13.52 -13.99
N TRP A 135 -8.11 14.71 -13.77
CA TRP A 135 -8.18 15.31 -12.43
C TRP A 135 -9.10 14.53 -11.49
N ILE A 136 -10.26 14.09 -11.99
CA ILE A 136 -11.17 13.22 -11.22
C ILE A 136 -10.51 11.90 -10.87
N SER A 137 -9.82 11.28 -11.84
CA SER A 137 -9.12 10.00 -11.62
C SER A 137 -7.98 10.13 -10.60
N ILE A 138 -7.26 11.25 -10.60
CA ILE A 138 -6.21 11.56 -9.62
C ILE A 138 -6.82 11.70 -8.22
N ALA A 139 -7.88 12.52 -8.09
CA ALA A 139 -8.55 12.73 -6.82
C ALA A 139 -9.13 11.41 -6.26
N TRP A 140 -9.78 10.63 -7.10
CA TRP A 140 -10.31 9.32 -6.76
C TRP A 140 -9.20 8.33 -6.34
N GLY A 141 -8.15 8.19 -7.15
CA GLY A 141 -7.02 7.30 -6.86
C GLY A 141 -6.31 7.68 -5.57
N SER A 142 -6.14 8.98 -5.31
CA SER A 142 -5.56 9.52 -4.09
C SER A 142 -6.39 9.17 -2.85
N LEU A 143 -7.71 9.36 -2.93
CA LEU A 143 -8.65 9.06 -1.85
C LEU A 143 -8.70 7.55 -1.57
N VAL A 144 -8.83 6.74 -2.60
CA VAL A 144 -8.86 5.28 -2.51
C VAL A 144 -7.54 4.75 -1.95
N GLY A 145 -6.39 5.26 -2.44
CA GLY A 145 -5.06 4.90 -1.97
C GLY A 145 -4.85 5.27 -0.51
N SER A 146 -5.31 6.44 -0.08
CA SER A 146 -5.25 6.88 1.31
C SER A 146 -6.01 5.91 2.23
N ILE A 147 -7.25 5.57 1.86
CA ILE A 147 -8.07 4.64 2.65
C ILE A 147 -7.45 3.24 2.69
N PHE A 148 -6.94 2.77 1.55
CA PHE A 148 -6.27 1.46 1.47
C PHE A 148 -5.06 1.40 2.39
N ILE A 149 -4.16 2.39 2.33
CA ILE A 149 -2.96 2.44 3.16
C ILE A 149 -3.32 2.54 4.65
N VAL A 150 -4.24 3.44 5.01
CA VAL A 150 -4.66 3.60 6.41
C VAL A 150 -5.25 2.29 6.95
N LYS A 151 -6.18 1.66 6.24
CA LYS A 151 -6.78 0.39 6.65
C LYS A 151 -5.75 -0.72 6.78
N THR A 152 -4.80 -0.80 5.84
CA THR A 152 -3.76 -1.82 5.82
C THR A 152 -2.75 -1.61 6.93
N MET A 153 -2.26 -0.38 7.11
CA MET A 153 -1.29 -0.06 8.17
C MET A 153 -1.91 -0.21 9.55
N LYS A 154 -3.13 0.26 9.74
CA LYS A 154 -3.88 0.05 10.98
C LYS A 154 -3.99 -1.44 11.31
N ARG A 155 -4.36 -2.27 10.34
CA ARG A 155 -4.42 -3.72 10.52
C ARG A 155 -3.07 -4.31 10.94
N VAL A 156 -2.00 -3.99 10.19
CA VAL A 156 -0.65 -4.51 10.46
C VAL A 156 -0.21 -4.15 11.87
N THR A 157 -0.38 -2.90 12.27
CA THR A 157 0.00 -2.42 13.59
C THR A 157 -0.78 -3.10 14.71
N PHE A 158 -2.10 -3.29 14.55
CA PHE A 158 -2.93 -3.88 15.59
C PHE A 158 -2.86 -5.41 15.68
N SER A 159 -2.80 -6.09 14.53
CA SER A 159 -2.76 -7.57 14.53
C SER A 159 -1.47 -8.09 15.16
N GLU A 160 -0.36 -7.44 14.89
CA GLU A 160 0.93 -7.85 15.43
C GLU A 160 1.11 -7.44 16.90
N ALA A 161 0.60 -6.28 17.30
CA ALA A 161 0.54 -5.90 18.71
C ALA A 161 -0.24 -6.93 19.53
N ARG A 162 -1.37 -7.43 18.99
CA ARG A 162 -2.17 -8.48 19.63
C ARG A 162 -1.44 -9.81 19.73
N ASN A 163 -0.71 -10.20 18.66
CA ASN A 163 0.04 -11.47 18.66
C ASN A 163 1.19 -11.45 19.66
N ARG A 164 1.89 -10.33 19.84
CA ARG A 164 2.94 -10.16 20.86
C ARG A 164 2.36 -10.24 22.27
N ALA A 165 1.19 -9.64 22.51
CA ALA A 165 0.53 -9.75 23.79
C ALA A 165 0.19 -11.20 24.14
N ASN A 166 -0.32 -11.96 23.17
CA ASN A 166 -0.64 -13.37 23.38
C ASN A 166 0.60 -14.24 23.62
N GLN A 167 1.75 -13.92 22.98
CA GLN A 167 3.00 -14.62 23.24
C GLN A 167 3.56 -14.35 24.64
N ASN A 168 3.46 -13.12 25.12
CA ASN A 168 3.92 -12.77 26.46
C ASN A 168 3.02 -13.38 27.55
N ASN A 169 1.73 -13.55 27.29
CA ASN A 169 0.80 -14.17 28.23
C ASN A 169 0.92 -15.70 28.34
N SER A 170 1.53 -16.37 27.36
CA SER A 170 1.78 -17.83 27.45
C SER A 170 2.96 -18.16 28.38
N GLY A 171 3.73 -17.17 28.80
CA GLY A 171 4.91 -17.36 29.69
C GLY A 171 4.72 -16.90 31.13
N SER A 172 3.65 -16.22 31.48
CA SER A 172 3.45 -15.69 32.84
C SER A 172 1.95 -15.61 33.16
N GLY A 173 1.53 -16.38 34.16
CA GLY A 173 0.14 -16.54 34.59
C GLY A 173 -0.47 -15.31 35.34
N TYR A 174 -0.18 -14.10 34.92
CA TYR A 174 -0.81 -12.88 35.42
C TYR A 174 -1.64 -12.20 34.35
N ASN A 175 -2.94 -12.13 34.60
CA ASN A 175 -3.92 -11.38 33.81
C ASN A 175 -3.63 -9.90 33.84
N SER A 176 -2.77 -9.41 32.95
CA SER A 176 -2.73 -7.98 32.66
C SER A 176 -3.73 -7.68 31.54
N THR A 177 -4.93 -7.26 31.92
CA THR A 177 -5.93 -6.60 31.07
C THR A 177 -5.39 -5.23 30.64
N GLY A 178 -4.21 -5.22 29.99
CA GLY A 178 -3.66 -4.05 29.35
C GLY A 178 -4.41 -3.82 28.05
N GLY A 179 -5.55 -3.12 28.11
CA GLY A 179 -6.17 -2.56 26.93
C GLY A 179 -5.12 -1.72 26.21
N TYR A 180 -4.75 -2.12 24.98
CA TYR A 180 -3.86 -1.34 24.15
C TYR A 180 -4.51 0.01 23.86
N THR A 181 -4.16 1.01 24.66
CA THR A 181 -4.44 2.39 24.36
C THR A 181 -3.71 2.69 23.04
N GLN A 182 -4.50 2.80 21.97
CA GLN A 182 -4.04 3.31 20.70
C GLN A 182 -3.32 4.62 20.99
N SER A 183 -1.98 4.62 20.83
CA SER A 183 -1.22 5.85 21.08
C SER A 183 -1.78 6.90 20.12
N LYS A 184 -2.12 8.08 20.65
CA LYS A 184 -2.63 9.21 19.83
C LYS A 184 -1.68 9.48 18.65
N GLY A 185 -0.39 9.23 18.83
CA GLY A 185 0.66 9.32 17.81
C GLY A 185 0.42 8.41 16.60
N ALA A 186 -0.06 7.18 16.78
CA ALA A 186 -0.31 6.26 15.67
C ALA A 186 -1.40 6.79 14.72
N ASN A 187 -2.45 7.44 15.24
CA ASN A 187 -3.50 8.02 14.41
C ASN A 187 -2.99 9.19 13.56
N TYR A 188 -2.11 10.04 14.10
CA TYR A 188 -1.49 11.14 13.33
C TYR A 188 -0.63 10.61 12.20
N VAL A 189 0.14 9.54 12.42
CA VAL A 189 0.96 8.91 11.38
C VAL A 189 0.10 8.35 10.25
N PHE A 190 -1.01 7.69 10.58
CA PHE A 190 -1.93 7.20 9.54
C PHE A 190 -2.55 8.35 8.74
N LEU A 191 -2.86 9.46 9.39
CA LEU A 191 -3.37 10.66 8.72
C LEU A 191 -2.29 11.27 7.80
N VAL A 192 -1.07 11.41 8.26
CA VAL A 192 0.05 11.92 7.46
C VAL A 192 0.34 11.00 6.27
N ALA A 193 0.33 9.68 6.48
CA ALA A 193 0.47 8.69 5.40
C ALA A 193 -0.67 8.79 4.36
N ALA A 194 -1.90 9.06 4.81
CA ALA A 194 -3.03 9.30 3.92
C ALA A 194 -2.85 10.59 3.10
N CYS A 195 -2.46 11.68 3.74
CA CYS A 195 -2.22 12.96 3.06
C CYS A 195 -1.08 12.88 2.04
N ALA A 196 -0.05 12.07 2.30
CA ALA A 196 1.08 11.87 1.39
C ALA A 196 0.69 11.20 0.06
N GLN A 197 -0.46 10.52 -0.01
CA GLN A 197 -0.93 9.89 -1.25
C GLN A 197 -1.27 10.90 -2.34
N LEU A 198 -1.83 12.06 -1.98
CA LEU A 198 -2.22 13.08 -2.94
C LEU A 198 -1.01 13.67 -3.69
N PRO A 199 0.02 14.21 -3.01
CA PRO A 199 1.21 14.72 -3.69
C PRO A 199 1.96 13.62 -4.47
N LEU A 200 1.96 12.37 -3.98
CA LEU A 200 2.59 11.27 -4.68
C LEU A 200 1.87 10.96 -6.01
N GLN A 201 0.54 10.88 -6.00
CA GLN A 201 -0.25 10.66 -7.22
C GLN A 201 -0.08 11.84 -8.20
N LEU A 202 -0.10 13.07 -7.70
CA LEU A 202 0.16 14.26 -8.52
C LEU A 202 1.55 14.19 -9.15
N PHE A 203 2.58 13.85 -8.39
CA PHE A 203 3.95 13.72 -8.88
C PHE A 203 4.06 12.66 -9.99
N LEU A 204 3.51 11.47 -9.77
CA LEU A 204 3.54 10.39 -10.75
C LEU A 204 2.82 10.76 -12.05
N ILE A 205 1.68 11.44 -11.97
CA ILE A 205 0.86 11.75 -13.15
C ILE A 205 1.26 13.07 -13.83
N SER A 206 1.85 14.02 -13.11
CA SER A 206 2.29 15.30 -13.68
C SER A 206 3.54 15.19 -14.54
N ARG A 207 4.38 14.18 -14.29
CA ARG A 207 5.62 13.92 -15.02
C ARG A 207 5.41 13.37 -16.44
N VAL A 208 4.20 13.03 -16.78
CA VAL A 208 3.77 12.45 -18.05
C VAL A 208 2.75 13.37 -18.74
#